data_6d9acc36873f3b29983de34400be4e27
#
_entry.id   6d9acc36873f3b29983de34400be4e27
#
_cell.length_a   1.000
_cell.length_b   1.000
_cell.length_c   1.000
_cell.angle_alpha   90.00
_cell.angle_beta   90.00
_cell.angle_gamma   90.00
#
_symmetry.space_group_name_H-M   'P 1'
#
loop_
_entity.id
_entity.type
_entity.pdbx_description
1 polymer ?
#
loop_
_entity_poly.entity_id
_entity_poly.type
_entity_poly.pdbx_seq_one_letter_code
_entity_poly.pdbx_strand_id
1 'polypeptide(L)'
;RLVSTTSTATLTNKTLTTPIIAEIDSGANITLDAAADIVLDAAGGGILFKDAGTDQLTLDMDGTAGAQVIQLRVDADDLIFKQFDGTVVLTLDDDTTVKVATDLTVGDDVGLISDGAVLTFGADSEVTLTHVADDGLLLNADMQLQFRDSAINIRSDADGDLDINADDEIELNSTLIDINGNVEISGTAVTT
;
A
#
# COMPACT_ATOMS: atom_id res chain seq x y z
N ARG A 1 -37.16 -21.00 41.33
CA ARG A 1 -37.49 -19.58 41.67
C ARG A 1 -36.70 -18.66 40.73
N LEU A 2 -37.38 -17.76 40.10
CA LEU A 2 -36.75 -16.72 39.31
C LEU A 2 -35.93 -15.78 40.21
N VAL A 3 -34.77 -15.35 39.72
CA VAL A 3 -33.94 -14.40 40.43
C VAL A 3 -34.67 -13.06 40.48
N SER A 4 -34.75 -12.43 41.66
CA SER A 4 -35.38 -11.14 41.86
C SER A 4 -34.52 -10.04 41.21
N THR A 5 -35.14 -8.97 40.74
CA THR A 5 -34.44 -7.76 40.17
C THR A 5 -33.50 -7.06 41.17
N THR A 6 -33.53 -7.44 42.45
CA THR A 6 -32.72 -6.87 43.54
C THR A 6 -31.68 -7.88 44.13
N SER A 7 -31.60 -9.10 43.63
CA SER A 7 -30.68 -10.11 44.17
C SER A 7 -29.40 -10.24 43.35
N THR A 8 -28.25 -10.21 44.02
CA THR A 8 -27.00 -10.71 43.44
C THR A 8 -27.05 -12.24 43.40
N ALA A 9 -27.18 -12.80 42.22
CA ALA A 9 -27.20 -14.25 42.04
C ALA A 9 -26.20 -14.70 40.98
N THR A 10 -25.40 -15.70 41.30
CA THR A 10 -24.52 -16.35 40.33
C THR A 10 -25.29 -17.43 39.59
N LEU A 11 -25.34 -17.35 38.27
CA LEU A 11 -25.88 -18.40 37.41
C LEU A 11 -24.75 -19.38 37.05
N THR A 12 -24.71 -20.54 37.73
CA THR A 12 -23.72 -21.56 37.45
C THR A 12 -24.39 -22.71 36.66
N ASN A 13 -23.73 -23.14 35.58
CA ASN A 13 -24.21 -24.24 34.69
C ASN A 13 -25.67 -24.01 34.20
N LYS A 14 -25.96 -22.79 33.75
CA LYS A 14 -27.28 -22.44 33.20
C LYS A 14 -27.21 -22.16 31.70
N THR A 15 -28.12 -22.72 30.96
CA THR A 15 -28.40 -22.38 29.59
C THR A 15 -29.46 -21.27 29.61
N LEU A 16 -29.16 -20.15 29.01
CA LEU A 16 -30.10 -19.04 28.76
C LEU A 16 -30.57 -19.14 27.32
N THR A 17 -31.85 -19.47 27.14
CA THR A 17 -32.46 -19.53 25.81
C THR A 17 -33.10 -18.17 25.50
N THR A 18 -32.70 -17.52 24.42
CA THR A 18 -33.18 -16.20 23.98
C THR A 18 -33.17 -15.10 25.07
N PRO A 19 -32.05 -14.89 25.80
CA PRO A 19 -32.01 -13.87 26.81
C PRO A 19 -32.04 -12.46 26.15
N ILE A 20 -32.77 -11.53 26.75
CA ILE A 20 -32.65 -10.09 26.42
C ILE A 20 -31.76 -9.49 27.49
N ILE A 21 -30.55 -9.08 27.09
CA ILE A 21 -29.54 -8.49 27.96
C ILE A 21 -29.23 -7.09 27.43
N ALA A 22 -29.56 -6.05 28.20
CA ALA A 22 -29.31 -4.67 27.79
C ALA A 22 -27.84 -4.31 27.86
N GLU A 23 -27.09 -4.89 28.82
CA GLU A 23 -25.69 -4.63 29.05
C GLU A 23 -25.03 -5.82 29.73
N ILE A 24 -23.80 -6.15 29.32
CA ILE A 24 -22.92 -7.09 30.01
C ILE A 24 -21.77 -6.26 30.56
N ASP A 25 -21.82 -5.96 31.88
CA ASP A 25 -20.75 -5.27 32.59
C ASP A 25 -19.93 -6.27 33.40
N SER A 26 -18.62 -6.19 33.28
CA SER A 26 -17.68 -7.08 33.98
C SER A 26 -16.47 -6.29 34.47
N GLY A 27 -16.12 -6.44 35.73
CA GLY A 27 -14.83 -5.93 36.27
C GLY A 27 -13.60 -6.72 35.82
N ALA A 28 -13.79 -7.72 34.93
CA ALA A 28 -12.74 -8.57 34.36
C ALA A 28 -13.04 -8.83 32.87
N ASN A 29 -12.30 -9.74 32.25
CA ASN A 29 -12.53 -10.10 30.86
C ASN A 29 -13.91 -10.77 30.66
N ILE A 30 -14.55 -10.47 29.53
CA ILE A 30 -15.71 -11.21 29.03
C ILE A 30 -15.20 -12.14 27.93
N THR A 31 -15.32 -13.46 28.16
CA THR A 31 -14.93 -14.49 27.18
C THR A 31 -16.17 -14.99 26.47
N LEU A 32 -16.19 -14.88 25.15
CA LEU A 32 -17.18 -15.49 24.26
C LEU A 32 -16.52 -16.71 23.61
N ASP A 33 -16.87 -17.91 24.07
CA ASP A 33 -16.33 -19.19 23.57
C ASP A 33 -17.46 -19.95 22.89
N ALA A 34 -17.39 -20.03 21.57
CA ALA A 34 -18.39 -20.72 20.76
C ALA A 34 -17.73 -21.85 19.96
N ALA A 35 -18.38 -23.03 19.95
CA ALA A 35 -17.93 -24.17 19.14
C ALA A 35 -18.14 -23.95 17.62
N ALA A 36 -18.92 -22.94 17.25
CA ALA A 36 -19.15 -22.49 15.89
C ALA A 36 -18.87 -20.97 15.79
N ASP A 37 -19.65 -20.25 15.05
CA ASP A 37 -19.45 -18.81 14.83
C ASP A 37 -19.94 -17.96 16.02
N ILE A 38 -19.30 -16.80 16.22
CA ILE A 38 -19.83 -15.70 17.02
C ILE A 38 -20.39 -14.67 16.03
N VAL A 39 -21.72 -14.52 16.04
CA VAL A 39 -22.42 -13.56 15.17
C VAL A 39 -22.64 -12.28 15.95
N LEU A 40 -22.12 -11.18 15.46
CA LEU A 40 -22.36 -9.82 15.96
C LEU A 40 -23.27 -9.11 14.95
N ASP A 41 -24.56 -9.02 15.27
CA ASP A 41 -25.57 -8.41 14.42
C ASP A 41 -26.08 -7.13 15.08
N ALA A 42 -25.72 -6.00 14.51
CA ALA A 42 -26.13 -4.67 14.97
C ALA A 42 -27.05 -4.03 13.93
N ALA A 43 -28.34 -3.87 14.26
CA ALA A 43 -29.34 -3.27 13.35
C ALA A 43 -29.01 -1.82 12.92
N GLY A 44 -28.12 -1.13 13.64
CA GLY A 44 -27.56 0.18 13.25
C GLY A 44 -26.27 0.08 12.43
N GLY A 45 -25.89 -1.13 11.95
CA GLY A 45 -24.76 -1.39 11.06
C GLY A 45 -23.38 -1.33 11.70
N GLY A 46 -23.18 -0.66 12.83
CA GLY A 46 -21.89 -0.39 13.41
C GLY A 46 -21.50 -1.30 14.58
N ILE A 47 -20.29 -1.85 14.58
CA ILE A 47 -19.63 -2.49 15.73
C ILE A 47 -18.48 -1.58 16.16
N LEU A 48 -18.55 -1.04 17.38
CA LEU A 48 -17.63 -0.05 17.91
C LEU A 48 -16.68 -0.66 18.92
N PHE A 49 -15.39 -0.40 18.74
CA PHE A 49 -14.36 -0.69 19.72
C PHE A 49 -13.97 0.60 20.43
N LYS A 50 -14.05 0.61 21.76
CA LYS A 50 -13.80 1.78 22.60
C LYS A 50 -12.69 1.53 23.59
N ASP A 51 -11.97 2.60 23.92
CA ASP A 51 -11.09 2.67 25.09
C ASP A 51 -11.53 3.82 25.98
N ALA A 52 -11.77 3.53 27.27
CA ALA A 52 -12.24 4.49 28.28
C ALA A 52 -13.45 5.37 27.80
N GLY A 53 -14.36 4.77 27.01
CA GLY A 53 -15.53 5.43 26.48
C GLY A 53 -15.32 6.18 25.15
N THR A 54 -14.10 6.31 24.68
CA THR A 54 -13.75 6.94 23.40
C THR A 54 -13.77 5.89 22.29
N ASP A 55 -14.45 6.18 21.18
CA ASP A 55 -14.45 5.32 19.99
C ASP A 55 -13.04 5.28 19.39
N GLN A 56 -12.49 4.09 19.19
CA GLN A 56 -11.17 3.86 18.60
C GLN A 56 -11.27 3.33 17.16
N LEU A 57 -12.09 2.30 16.98
CA LEU A 57 -12.28 1.62 15.69
C LEU A 57 -13.76 1.30 15.52
N THR A 58 -14.25 1.46 14.31
CA THR A 58 -15.60 1.03 13.90
C THR A 58 -15.49 0.05 12.73
N LEU A 59 -16.24 -1.04 12.83
CA LEU A 59 -16.62 -1.85 11.67
C LEU A 59 -18.03 -1.40 11.29
N ASP A 60 -18.19 -0.75 10.14
CA ASP A 60 -19.43 -0.18 9.67
C ASP A 60 -19.92 -0.91 8.43
N MET A 61 -21.11 -1.50 8.51
CA MET A 61 -21.69 -2.35 7.48
C MET A 61 -22.71 -1.63 6.59
N ASP A 62 -23.17 -0.44 6.98
CA ASP A 62 -24.22 0.29 6.27
C ASP A 62 -24.02 1.81 6.12
N GLY A 63 -22.99 2.39 6.75
CA GLY A 63 -22.71 3.83 6.72
C GLY A 63 -22.33 4.39 5.36
N THR A 64 -21.82 3.52 4.46
CA THR A 64 -21.46 3.89 3.08
C THR A 64 -22.14 2.95 2.10
N ALA A 65 -22.99 3.46 1.22
CA ALA A 65 -23.72 2.64 0.26
C ALA A 65 -22.76 1.82 -0.63
N GLY A 66 -22.92 0.49 -0.58
CA GLY A 66 -22.11 -0.45 -1.37
C GLY A 66 -20.74 -0.77 -0.81
N ALA A 67 -20.42 -0.38 0.43
CA ALA A 67 -19.15 -0.67 1.08
C ALA A 67 -19.31 -1.16 2.52
N GLN A 68 -18.41 -2.03 2.97
CA GLN A 68 -18.11 -2.29 4.37
C GLN A 68 -16.87 -1.49 4.74
N VAL A 69 -16.92 -0.79 5.85
CA VAL A 69 -15.89 0.17 6.25
C VAL A 69 -15.21 -0.24 7.54
N ILE A 70 -13.88 -0.22 7.56
CA ILE A 70 -13.07 -0.25 8.77
C ILE A 70 -12.55 1.18 8.96
N GLN A 71 -12.96 1.85 10.02
CA GLN A 71 -12.64 3.26 10.25
C GLN A 71 -12.00 3.46 11.61
N LEU A 72 -10.83 4.13 11.63
CA LEU A 72 -10.28 4.72 12.85
C LEU A 72 -11.14 5.91 13.26
N ARG A 73 -11.35 6.08 14.57
CA ARG A 73 -12.21 7.13 15.13
C ARG A 73 -11.44 8.19 15.90
N VAL A 74 -10.13 8.03 15.99
CA VAL A 74 -9.20 8.98 16.60
C VAL A 74 -8.35 9.59 15.50
N ASP A 75 -8.24 10.90 15.48
CA ASP A 75 -7.40 11.65 14.57
C ASP A 75 -5.92 11.42 14.88
N ALA A 76 -5.07 11.40 13.87
CA ALA A 76 -3.64 11.12 13.96
C ALA A 76 -3.26 9.69 14.41
N ASP A 77 -4.18 8.72 14.34
CA ASP A 77 -3.89 7.32 14.58
C ASP A 77 -3.77 6.53 13.26
N ASP A 78 -2.78 5.64 13.19
CA ASP A 78 -2.56 4.74 12.06
C ASP A 78 -3.23 3.38 12.28
N LEU A 79 -3.70 2.75 11.20
CA LEU A 79 -4.05 1.33 11.22
C LEU A 79 -2.82 0.49 10.85
N ILE A 80 -2.27 -0.22 11.84
CA ILE A 80 -1.02 -0.96 11.70
C ILE A 80 -1.25 -2.47 11.79
N PHE A 81 -0.75 -3.21 10.81
CA PHE A 81 -0.69 -4.68 10.83
C PHE A 81 0.71 -5.13 11.23
N LYS A 82 0.79 -6.00 12.24
CA LYS A 82 2.05 -6.51 12.81
C LYS A 82 2.10 -8.02 12.77
N GLN A 83 3.32 -8.55 12.71
CA GLN A 83 3.60 -9.96 12.97
C GLN A 83 3.52 -10.28 14.46
N PHE A 84 3.62 -11.58 14.80
CA PHE A 84 3.61 -12.06 16.18
C PHE A 84 4.70 -11.44 17.06
N ASP A 85 5.87 -11.18 16.51
CA ASP A 85 7.02 -10.57 17.20
C ASP A 85 6.92 -9.03 17.35
N GLY A 86 5.84 -8.44 16.85
CA GLY A 86 5.60 -7.00 16.89
C GLY A 86 6.16 -6.23 15.67
N THR A 87 6.83 -6.91 14.74
CA THR A 87 7.34 -6.29 13.50
C THR A 87 6.18 -5.79 12.63
N VAL A 88 6.26 -4.53 12.19
CA VAL A 88 5.26 -3.92 11.30
C VAL A 88 5.38 -4.52 9.89
N VAL A 89 4.25 -4.83 9.28
CA VAL A 89 4.15 -5.31 7.89
C VAL A 89 3.50 -4.28 6.99
N LEU A 90 2.38 -3.70 7.44
CA LEU A 90 1.60 -2.73 6.68
C LEU A 90 1.10 -1.64 7.62
N THR A 91 1.19 -0.41 7.18
CA THR A 91 0.57 0.76 7.82
C THR A 91 -0.34 1.46 6.81
N LEU A 92 -1.58 1.72 7.21
CA LEU A 92 -2.45 2.71 6.59
C LEU A 92 -2.32 3.97 7.45
N ASP A 93 -1.59 4.93 6.95
CA ASP A 93 -1.18 6.13 7.66
C ASP A 93 -2.28 7.21 7.60
N ASP A 94 -2.40 8.03 8.60
CA ASP A 94 -3.41 9.08 8.67
C ASP A 94 -3.22 10.17 7.59
N ASP A 95 -2.00 10.29 7.05
CA ASP A 95 -1.66 11.20 5.94
C ASP A 95 -2.07 10.68 4.55
N THR A 96 -2.88 9.62 4.49
CA THR A 96 -3.37 8.95 3.25
C THR A 96 -2.34 8.10 2.51
N THR A 97 -1.20 7.82 3.12
CA THR A 97 -0.21 6.90 2.54
C THR A 97 -0.41 5.45 2.99
N VAL A 98 0.01 4.52 2.14
CA VAL A 98 0.11 3.09 2.46
C VAL A 98 1.58 2.72 2.51
N LYS A 99 2.08 2.32 3.67
CA LYS A 99 3.48 1.95 3.89
C LYS A 99 3.62 0.44 4.05
N VAL A 100 4.35 -0.21 3.15
CA VAL A 100 4.78 -1.60 3.28
C VAL A 100 6.20 -1.60 3.85
N ALA A 101 6.41 -2.31 4.96
CA ALA A 101 7.64 -2.15 5.77
C ALA A 101 8.91 -2.65 5.08
N THR A 102 8.80 -3.68 4.24
CA THR A 102 9.96 -4.27 3.53
C THR A 102 9.70 -4.37 2.04
N ASP A 103 9.10 -5.45 1.57
CA ASP A 103 8.93 -5.74 0.16
C ASP A 103 7.45 -5.77 -0.22
N LEU A 104 7.09 -5.21 -1.37
CA LEU A 104 5.80 -5.35 -2.02
C LEU A 104 5.94 -6.30 -3.21
N THR A 105 5.33 -7.49 -3.11
CA THR A 105 5.22 -8.42 -4.24
C THR A 105 3.81 -8.34 -4.83
N VAL A 106 3.73 -8.00 -6.12
CA VAL A 106 2.47 -7.96 -6.87
C VAL A 106 2.45 -9.12 -7.85
N GLY A 107 1.39 -9.93 -7.83
CA GLY A 107 1.27 -11.14 -8.64
C GLY A 107 0.84 -10.89 -10.08
N ASP A 108 0.41 -9.68 -10.40
CA ASP A 108 -0.01 -9.25 -11.74
C ASP A 108 0.43 -7.79 -11.96
N ASP A 109 -0.37 -6.91 -12.52
CA ASP A 109 0.00 -5.56 -12.91
C ASP A 109 0.02 -4.55 -11.74
N VAL A 110 0.89 -3.55 -11.84
CA VAL A 110 0.86 -2.32 -11.03
C VAL A 110 0.44 -1.16 -11.92
N GLY A 111 -0.74 -0.59 -11.68
CA GLY A 111 -1.25 0.57 -12.40
C GLY A 111 -1.00 1.87 -11.63
N LEU A 112 -0.22 2.79 -12.19
CA LEU A 112 -0.07 4.16 -11.75
C LEU A 112 -0.94 5.05 -12.65
N ILE A 113 -2.15 5.40 -12.19
CA ILE A 113 -3.22 5.95 -13.03
C ILE A 113 -3.30 7.48 -13.09
N SER A 114 -2.44 8.19 -12.37
CA SER A 114 -2.39 9.66 -12.41
C SER A 114 -1.62 10.16 -13.64
N ASP A 115 -2.07 11.24 -14.27
CA ASP A 115 -1.37 11.91 -15.37
C ASP A 115 0.01 12.47 -14.99
N GLY A 116 0.26 12.65 -13.71
CA GLY A 116 1.56 13.02 -13.17
C GLY A 116 2.16 11.92 -12.29
N ALA A 117 1.87 10.65 -12.55
CA ALA A 117 2.36 9.54 -11.74
C ALA A 117 3.89 9.49 -11.72
N VAL A 118 4.47 9.26 -10.55
CA VAL A 118 5.92 9.19 -10.33
C VAL A 118 6.27 7.89 -9.63
N LEU A 119 7.21 7.15 -10.19
CA LEU A 119 7.91 6.07 -9.51
C LEU A 119 9.26 6.60 -9.03
N THR A 120 9.47 6.54 -7.72
CA THR A 120 10.63 7.14 -7.05
C THR A 120 11.56 6.06 -6.52
N PHE A 121 12.86 6.27 -6.66
CA PHE A 121 13.91 5.37 -6.16
C PHE A 121 14.89 6.16 -5.28
N GLY A 122 15.42 5.46 -4.26
CA GLY A 122 16.34 6.04 -3.27
C GLY A 122 15.63 6.62 -2.05
N ALA A 123 16.33 6.71 -0.92
CA ALA A 123 15.80 7.21 0.35
C ALA A 123 15.52 8.73 0.31
N ASP A 124 16.24 9.45 -0.52
CA ASP A 124 16.13 10.89 -0.76
C ASP A 124 15.40 11.23 -2.07
N SER A 125 14.85 10.20 -2.74
CA SER A 125 14.03 10.37 -3.95
C SER A 125 14.77 10.98 -5.13
N GLU A 126 16.09 10.77 -5.24
CA GLU A 126 16.92 11.40 -6.27
C GLU A 126 16.67 10.88 -7.69
N VAL A 127 16.18 9.63 -7.83
CA VAL A 127 15.83 9.07 -9.14
C VAL A 127 14.33 8.94 -9.27
N THR A 128 13.76 9.51 -10.31
CA THR A 128 12.34 9.42 -10.61
C THR A 128 12.07 9.04 -12.05
N LEU A 129 11.05 8.19 -12.25
CA LEU A 129 10.45 7.92 -13.54
C LEU A 129 9.03 8.49 -13.54
N THR A 130 8.81 9.55 -14.28
CA THR A 130 7.57 10.34 -14.27
C THR A 130 6.76 10.10 -15.54
N HIS A 131 5.46 9.86 -15.41
CA HIS A 131 4.54 9.92 -16.54
C HIS A 131 4.36 11.37 -16.99
N VAL A 132 4.69 11.66 -18.24
CA VAL A 132 4.38 12.92 -18.90
C VAL A 132 3.14 12.70 -19.76
N ALA A 133 2.03 13.35 -19.37
CA ALA A 133 0.72 13.12 -20.00
C ALA A 133 0.79 13.28 -21.52
N ASP A 134 0.22 12.33 -22.25
CA ASP A 134 0.15 12.28 -23.72
C ASP A 134 1.51 12.23 -24.45
N ASP A 135 2.64 12.14 -23.71
CA ASP A 135 4.00 12.17 -24.29
C ASP A 135 4.80 10.90 -23.99
N GLY A 136 5.09 10.58 -22.72
CA GLY A 136 5.86 9.39 -22.41
C GLY A 136 6.30 9.26 -20.95
N LEU A 137 7.48 8.64 -20.77
CA LEU A 137 8.13 8.50 -19.48
C LEU A 137 9.40 9.33 -19.44
N LEU A 138 9.51 10.19 -18.43
CA LEU A 138 10.66 11.03 -18.17
C LEU A 138 11.50 10.46 -17.03
N LEU A 139 12.73 10.09 -17.32
CA LEU A 139 13.76 9.93 -16.30
C LEU A 139 14.30 11.34 -15.96
N ASN A 140 14.35 11.69 -14.67
CA ASN A 140 14.74 13.05 -14.26
C ASN A 140 16.17 13.41 -14.67
N ALA A 141 16.45 14.72 -14.74
CA ALA A 141 17.71 15.28 -15.21
C ALA A 141 18.94 14.65 -14.55
N ASP A 142 20.03 14.51 -15.32
CA ASP A 142 21.33 13.95 -14.95
C ASP A 142 21.30 12.44 -14.54
N MET A 143 20.13 11.79 -14.64
CA MET A 143 20.01 10.35 -14.40
C MET A 143 20.21 9.57 -15.68
N GLN A 144 20.62 8.31 -15.54
CA GLN A 144 20.92 7.44 -16.67
C GLN A 144 20.26 6.07 -16.52
N LEU A 145 19.87 5.47 -17.63
CA LEU A 145 19.51 4.06 -17.70
C LEU A 145 20.79 3.24 -17.87
N GLN A 146 21.22 2.57 -16.80
CA GLN A 146 22.43 1.75 -16.79
C GLN A 146 22.14 0.30 -17.17
N PHE A 147 23.06 -0.32 -17.91
CA PHE A 147 23.04 -1.74 -18.24
C PHE A 147 24.34 -2.36 -17.73
N ARG A 148 24.23 -3.27 -16.75
CA ARG A 148 25.36 -4.01 -16.16
C ARG A 148 26.24 -3.17 -15.23
N ASP A 149 26.76 -2.01 -15.67
CA ASP A 149 27.56 -1.08 -14.88
C ASP A 149 27.42 0.36 -15.39
N SER A 150 28.09 1.31 -14.74
CA SER A 150 27.95 2.74 -15.02
C SER A 150 28.57 3.18 -16.35
N ALA A 151 29.43 2.39 -16.98
CA ALA A 151 30.04 2.72 -18.26
C ALA A 151 29.14 2.41 -19.46
N ILE A 152 28.16 1.49 -19.26
CA ILE A 152 27.19 1.11 -20.30
C ILE A 152 25.84 1.73 -19.95
N ASN A 153 25.48 2.81 -20.67
CA ASN A 153 24.30 3.59 -20.31
C ASN A 153 23.69 4.38 -21.48
N ILE A 154 22.44 4.81 -21.29
CA ILE A 154 21.76 5.81 -22.10
C ILE A 154 21.42 6.97 -21.18
N ARG A 155 21.81 8.22 -21.57
CA ARG A 155 21.63 9.42 -20.78
C ARG A 155 21.54 10.68 -21.65
N SER A 156 21.33 11.83 -21.02
CA SER A 156 21.48 13.15 -21.62
C SER A 156 22.29 14.02 -20.65
N ASP A 157 23.50 14.45 -21.04
CA ASP A 157 24.35 15.30 -20.20
C ASP A 157 24.02 16.78 -20.34
N ALA A 158 23.36 17.17 -21.42
CA ALA A 158 22.95 18.53 -21.68
C ALA A 158 21.67 18.59 -22.53
N ASP A 159 20.99 19.72 -22.50
CA ASP A 159 19.81 19.95 -23.32
C ASP A 159 20.11 19.75 -24.83
N GLY A 160 19.36 18.89 -25.46
CA GLY A 160 19.50 18.54 -26.87
C GLY A 160 20.43 17.35 -27.17
N ASP A 161 21.11 16.79 -26.18
CA ASP A 161 22.03 15.65 -26.37
C ASP A 161 21.38 14.33 -25.95
N LEU A 162 21.69 13.25 -26.66
CA LEU A 162 21.42 11.88 -26.28
C LEU A 162 22.69 11.07 -26.44
N ASP A 163 23.23 10.59 -25.32
CA ASP A 163 24.42 9.76 -25.27
C ASP A 163 24.06 8.28 -25.12
N ILE A 164 24.67 7.46 -25.95
CA ILE A 164 24.64 5.98 -25.81
C ILE A 164 26.09 5.53 -25.64
N ASN A 165 26.42 5.02 -24.48
CA ASN A 165 27.79 4.67 -24.08
C ASN A 165 27.95 3.17 -23.87
N ALA A 166 29.08 2.62 -24.34
CA ALA A 166 29.55 1.27 -24.09
C ALA A 166 31.06 1.21 -24.04
N ASP A 167 31.63 0.28 -23.25
CA ASP A 167 33.08 0.09 -23.11
C ASP A 167 33.75 -0.42 -24.39
N ASP A 168 33.11 -1.40 -25.04
CA ASP A 168 33.70 -2.13 -26.16
C ASP A 168 32.99 -1.84 -27.49
N GLU A 169 31.66 -2.07 -27.55
CA GLU A 169 30.92 -2.05 -28.80
C GLU A 169 29.47 -1.61 -28.64
N ILE A 170 28.96 -0.85 -29.60
CA ILE A 170 27.53 -0.59 -29.81
C ILE A 170 27.16 -1.26 -31.12
N GLU A 171 26.40 -2.34 -31.06
CA GLU A 171 25.94 -3.08 -32.22
C GLU A 171 24.50 -2.68 -32.59
N LEU A 172 24.30 -2.18 -33.82
CA LEU A 172 23.00 -1.81 -34.36
C LEU A 172 22.60 -2.75 -35.47
N ASN A 173 21.78 -3.76 -35.14
CA ASN A 173 21.31 -4.78 -36.10
C ASN A 173 19.96 -4.37 -36.73
N SER A 174 19.97 -3.93 -37.98
CA SER A 174 18.78 -3.54 -38.71
C SER A 174 18.96 -3.79 -40.21
N THR A 175 17.86 -3.96 -40.95
CA THR A 175 17.87 -3.97 -42.42
C THR A 175 18.21 -2.61 -43.02
N LEU A 176 18.00 -1.53 -42.29
CA LEU A 176 18.35 -0.15 -42.64
C LEU A 176 18.61 0.65 -41.39
N ILE A 177 19.70 1.36 -41.33
CA ILE A 177 20.00 2.42 -40.35
C ILE A 177 19.98 3.74 -41.10
N ASP A 178 18.97 4.58 -40.88
CA ASP A 178 18.80 5.86 -41.51
C ASP A 178 19.25 6.98 -40.57
N ILE A 179 20.26 7.76 -41.00
CA ILE A 179 20.83 8.85 -40.23
C ILE A 179 20.57 10.17 -40.98
N ASN A 180 19.63 10.96 -40.50
CA ASN A 180 19.19 12.22 -41.12
C ASN A 180 20.01 13.45 -40.64
N GLY A 181 21.29 13.28 -40.42
CA GLY A 181 22.21 14.32 -39.98
C GLY A 181 23.64 14.08 -40.47
N ASN A 182 24.54 14.88 -39.97
CA ASN A 182 25.97 14.68 -40.24
C ASN A 182 26.47 13.48 -39.37
N VAL A 183 27.36 12.68 -39.95
CA VAL A 183 28.05 11.59 -39.25
C VAL A 183 29.50 12.02 -39.07
N GLU A 184 29.96 12.09 -37.81
CA GLU A 184 31.37 12.25 -37.50
C GLU A 184 31.94 10.92 -37.02
N ILE A 185 33.03 10.49 -37.61
CA ILE A 185 33.72 9.24 -37.24
C ILE A 185 35.15 9.62 -36.84
N SER A 186 35.44 9.56 -35.54
CA SER A 186 36.79 9.83 -35.03
C SER A 186 37.77 8.65 -35.17
N GLY A 187 37.25 7.48 -35.53
CA GLY A 187 38.04 6.28 -35.77
C GLY A 187 38.07 5.88 -37.23
N THR A 188 38.15 4.56 -37.53
CA THR A 188 38.15 4.05 -38.89
C THR A 188 36.77 3.55 -39.30
N ALA A 189 36.22 4.04 -40.40
CA ALA A 189 35.05 3.48 -41.03
C ALA A 189 35.44 2.28 -41.90
N VAL A 190 34.84 1.12 -41.65
CA VAL A 190 34.98 -0.06 -42.48
C VAL A 190 33.65 -0.37 -43.14
N THR A 191 33.63 -0.45 -44.48
CA THR A 191 32.49 -0.92 -45.26
C THR A 191 32.81 -2.29 -45.83
N THR A 192 31.98 -3.26 -45.61
CA THR A 192 32.11 -4.65 -46.14
C THR A 192 31.08 -4.86 -47.25
#